data_5d85045e9dd8fbdb93f829c3702d6c15
#
_entry.id   5d85045e9dd8fbdb93f829c3702d6c15
#
_cell.length_a   1.000
_cell.length_b   1.000
_cell.length_c   1.000
_cell.angle_alpha   90.00
_cell.angle_beta   90.00
_cell.angle_gamma   90.00
#
_symmetry.space_group_name_H-M   'P 1'
#
loop_
_entity.id
_entity.type
_entity.pdbx_description
1 polymer ?
#
loop_
_entity_poly.entity_id
_entity_poly.type
_entity_poly.pdbx_seq_one_letter_code
_entity_poly.pdbx_strand_id
1 'polypeptide(L)'
;MAKSTNAEIENRVRCVYGLLIKSYSRFEILQYAAEQWNVSERTADIYMQRARQLIQQDSEIERPEWLAAAIARLVKYEQKAGKDDNLQLAIKALETQAKLLRFDI
;
A
#
# COMPACT_ATOMS: atom_id res chain seq x y z
N MET A 1 -24.47 -2.21 11.71
CA MET A 1 -23.36 -1.61 11.00
C MET A 1 -23.18 -2.28 9.64
N ALA A 2 -23.10 -1.51 8.59
CA ALA A 2 -22.98 -2.06 7.25
C ALA A 2 -21.59 -2.69 7.06
N LYS A 3 -21.55 -3.85 6.40
CA LYS A 3 -20.28 -4.44 6.01
C LYS A 3 -19.61 -3.60 4.95
N SER A 4 -18.30 -3.50 5.00
CA SER A 4 -17.54 -2.88 3.93
C SER A 4 -17.69 -3.69 2.63
N THR A 5 -17.81 -3.00 1.51
CA THR A 5 -17.89 -3.66 0.21
C THR A 5 -16.52 -4.22 -0.17
N ASN A 6 -16.50 -5.16 -1.12
CA ASN A 6 -15.23 -5.68 -1.64
C ASN A 6 -14.38 -4.58 -2.25
N ALA A 7 -15.00 -3.62 -2.93
CA ALA A 7 -14.29 -2.49 -3.51
C ALA A 7 -13.64 -1.62 -2.44
N GLU A 8 -14.35 -1.36 -1.34
CA GLU A 8 -13.80 -0.61 -0.21
C GLU A 8 -12.63 -1.34 0.43
N ILE A 9 -12.76 -2.65 0.66
CA ILE A 9 -11.69 -3.46 1.24
C ILE A 9 -10.47 -3.43 0.33
N GLU A 10 -10.65 -3.59 -0.96
CA GLU A 10 -9.56 -3.56 -1.92
C GLU A 10 -8.82 -2.21 -1.91
N ASN A 11 -9.57 -1.11 -1.84
CA ASN A 11 -8.98 0.21 -1.74
C ASN A 11 -8.19 0.40 -0.46
N ARG A 12 -8.71 -0.11 0.65
CA ARG A 12 -8.01 -0.06 1.94
C ARG A 12 -6.74 -0.86 1.92
N VAL A 13 -6.76 -2.03 1.30
CA VAL A 13 -5.55 -2.85 1.13
C VAL A 13 -4.51 -2.13 0.29
N ARG A 14 -4.92 -1.46 -0.79
CA ARG A 14 -4.00 -0.66 -1.61
C ARG A 14 -3.42 0.51 -0.81
N CYS A 15 -4.23 1.14 0.03
CA CYS A 15 -3.76 2.21 0.91
C CYS A 15 -2.69 1.68 1.87
N VAL A 16 -2.94 0.55 2.50
CA VAL A 16 -1.99 -0.09 3.41
C VAL A 16 -0.73 -0.50 2.67
N TYR A 17 -0.84 -0.98 1.45
CA TYR A 17 0.32 -1.25 0.59
C TYR A 17 1.21 0.00 0.50
N GLY A 18 0.61 1.15 0.21
CA GLY A 18 1.34 2.41 0.15
C GLY A 18 1.99 2.80 1.47
N LEU A 19 1.29 2.61 2.58
CA LEU A 19 1.83 2.91 3.90
C LEU A 19 3.02 2.01 4.23
N LEU A 20 2.94 0.72 3.89
CA LEU A 20 4.05 -0.21 4.08
C LEU A 20 5.27 0.19 3.25
N ILE A 21 5.06 0.61 2.01
CA ILE A 21 6.14 1.09 1.15
C ILE A 21 6.81 2.33 1.74
N LYS A 22 6.04 3.19 2.41
CA LYS A 22 6.57 4.37 3.11
C LYS A 22 7.21 4.04 4.45
N SER A 23 7.30 2.76 4.78
CA SER A 23 7.91 2.29 6.02
C SER A 23 7.13 2.66 7.29
N TYR A 24 5.83 2.78 7.18
CA TYR A 24 4.99 2.93 8.36
C TYR A 24 5.06 1.66 9.21
N SER A 25 5.15 1.84 10.53
CA SER A 25 5.15 0.72 11.45
C SER A 25 3.76 0.11 11.57
N ARG A 26 3.69 -1.12 12.12
CA ARG A 26 2.41 -1.76 12.41
C ARG A 26 1.53 -0.87 13.28
N PHE A 27 2.10 -0.30 14.33
CA PHE A 27 1.36 0.58 15.23
C PHE A 27 0.76 1.77 14.49
N GLU A 28 1.55 2.41 13.65
CA GLU A 28 1.09 3.56 12.86
C GLU A 28 -0.03 3.18 11.89
N ILE A 29 0.07 2.01 11.28
CA ILE A 29 -0.97 1.52 10.36
C ILE A 29 -2.26 1.18 11.13
N LEU A 30 -2.14 0.55 12.30
CA LEU A 30 -3.30 0.27 13.14
C LEU A 30 -4.02 1.55 13.52
N GLN A 31 -3.27 2.56 13.91
CA GLN A 31 -3.81 3.85 14.28
C GLN A 31 -4.49 4.53 13.09
N TYR A 32 -3.83 4.53 11.95
CA TYR A 32 -4.38 5.08 10.72
C TYR A 32 -5.71 4.41 10.36
N ALA A 33 -5.74 3.08 10.39
CA ALA A 33 -6.94 2.31 10.05
C ALA A 33 -8.09 2.60 11.02
N ALA A 34 -7.80 2.71 12.32
CA ALA A 34 -8.81 3.04 13.30
C ALA A 34 -9.39 4.43 13.06
N GLU A 35 -8.55 5.41 12.76
CA GLU A 35 -8.96 6.80 12.54
C GLU A 35 -9.70 6.99 11.23
N GLN A 36 -9.21 6.37 10.15
CA GLN A 36 -9.75 6.62 8.81
C GLN A 36 -10.94 5.72 8.48
N TRP A 37 -10.91 4.48 8.97
CA TRP A 37 -11.90 3.48 8.56
C TRP A 37 -12.71 2.90 9.73
N ASN A 38 -12.36 3.30 10.94
CA ASN A 38 -13.03 2.82 12.16
C ASN A 38 -13.11 1.28 12.22
N VAL A 39 -11.98 0.64 11.92
CA VAL A 39 -11.87 -0.82 11.95
C VAL A 39 -11.03 -1.27 13.14
N SER A 40 -11.25 -2.52 13.58
CA SER A 40 -10.51 -3.11 14.68
C SER A 40 -9.06 -3.41 14.29
N GLU A 41 -8.20 -3.68 15.30
CA GLU A 41 -6.83 -4.13 15.05
C GLU A 41 -6.80 -5.39 14.21
N ARG A 42 -7.70 -6.33 14.51
CA ARG A 42 -7.77 -7.58 13.75
C ARG A 42 -8.03 -7.33 12.27
N THR A 43 -8.95 -6.44 11.96
CA THR A 43 -9.27 -6.10 10.57
C THR A 43 -8.09 -5.40 9.92
N ALA A 44 -7.45 -4.47 10.62
CA ALA A 44 -6.26 -3.79 10.10
C ALA A 44 -5.12 -4.77 9.84
N ASP A 45 -4.92 -5.75 10.72
CA ASP A 45 -3.90 -6.79 10.51
C ASP A 45 -4.20 -7.64 9.28
N ILE A 46 -5.47 -7.93 9.01
CA ILE A 46 -5.87 -8.62 7.78
C ILE A 46 -5.53 -7.80 6.55
N TYR A 47 -5.79 -6.50 6.59
CA TYR A 47 -5.43 -5.59 5.49
C TYR A 47 -3.92 -5.56 5.26
N MET A 48 -3.14 -5.53 6.34
CA MET A 48 -1.67 -5.56 6.25
C MET A 48 -1.18 -6.88 5.64
N GLN A 49 -1.76 -8.00 6.06
CA GLN A 49 -1.38 -9.30 5.53
C GLN A 49 -1.66 -9.37 4.03
N ARG A 50 -2.83 -8.90 3.60
CA ARG A 50 -3.18 -8.88 2.18
C ARG A 50 -2.26 -7.94 1.39
N ALA A 51 -1.94 -6.79 1.95
CA ALA A 51 -1.03 -5.84 1.31
C ALA A 51 0.38 -6.44 1.15
N ARG A 52 0.87 -7.14 2.18
CA ARG A 52 2.17 -7.83 2.09
C ARG A 52 2.18 -8.91 1.04
N GLN A 53 1.08 -9.64 0.89
CA GLN A 53 0.95 -10.64 -0.17
C GLN A 53 1.05 -10.00 -1.55
N LEU A 54 0.42 -8.84 -1.74
CA LEU A 54 0.49 -8.10 -2.99
C LEU A 54 1.91 -7.61 -3.27
N ILE A 55 2.60 -7.10 -2.24
CA ILE A 55 4.00 -6.67 -2.37
C ILE A 55 4.86 -7.86 -2.80
N GLN A 56 4.67 -9.01 -2.17
CA GLN A 56 5.42 -10.21 -2.52
C GLN A 56 5.15 -10.65 -3.95
N GLN A 57 3.90 -10.69 -4.37
CA GLN A 57 3.54 -11.03 -5.75
C GLN A 57 4.20 -10.09 -6.76
N ASP A 58 4.12 -8.79 -6.48
CA ASP A 58 4.73 -7.80 -7.37
C ASP A 58 6.25 -7.96 -7.42
N SER A 59 6.88 -8.30 -6.30
CA SER A 59 8.34 -8.45 -6.25
C SER A 59 8.86 -9.72 -6.93
N GLU A 60 7.99 -10.67 -7.23
CA GLU A 60 8.36 -11.89 -7.95
C GLU A 60 8.49 -11.71 -9.45
N ILE A 61 7.98 -10.60 -9.98
CA ILE A 61 8.13 -10.27 -11.40
C ILE A 61 9.44 -9.54 -11.63
N GLU A 62 9.81 -9.36 -12.90
CA GLU A 62 11.03 -8.64 -13.24
C GLU A 62 10.97 -7.21 -12.70
N ARG A 63 12.16 -6.67 -12.37
CA ARG A 63 12.28 -5.37 -11.69
C ARG A 63 11.48 -4.23 -12.31
N PRO A 64 11.57 -3.97 -13.62
CA PRO A 64 10.77 -2.90 -14.20
C PRO A 64 9.27 -3.14 -14.07
N GLU A 65 8.86 -4.39 -14.22
CA GLU A 65 7.45 -4.76 -14.09
C GLU A 65 6.98 -4.64 -12.65
N TRP A 66 7.82 -5.04 -11.68
CA TRP A 66 7.50 -4.88 -10.27
C TRP A 66 7.25 -3.41 -9.93
N LEU A 67 8.16 -2.54 -10.35
CA LEU A 67 8.04 -1.11 -10.07
C LEU A 67 6.77 -0.54 -10.72
N ALA A 68 6.49 -0.92 -11.97
CA ALA A 68 5.29 -0.48 -12.67
C ALA A 68 4.02 -0.95 -11.97
N ALA A 69 3.99 -2.21 -11.50
CA ALA A 69 2.85 -2.75 -10.78
C ALA A 69 2.61 -2.02 -9.45
N ALA A 70 3.68 -1.77 -8.71
CA ALA A 70 3.60 -1.06 -7.45
C ALA A 70 3.10 0.38 -7.65
N ILE A 71 3.62 1.08 -8.66
CA ILE A 71 3.18 2.43 -8.99
C ILE A 71 1.69 2.43 -9.40
N ALA A 72 1.28 1.44 -10.21
CA ALA A 72 -0.12 1.36 -10.63
C ALA A 72 -1.08 1.21 -9.45
N ARG A 73 -0.70 0.43 -8.42
CA ARG A 73 -1.52 0.30 -7.22
C ARG A 73 -1.62 1.62 -6.45
N LEU A 74 -0.50 2.32 -6.35
CA LEU A 74 -0.47 3.61 -5.67
C LEU A 74 -1.28 4.67 -6.41
N VAL A 75 -1.19 4.69 -7.74
CA VAL A 75 -1.98 5.61 -8.57
C VAL A 75 -3.47 5.38 -8.34
N LYS A 76 -3.90 4.13 -8.33
CA LYS A 76 -5.32 3.82 -8.09
C LYS A 76 -5.77 4.30 -6.72
N TYR A 77 -4.94 4.11 -5.69
CA TYR A 77 -5.26 4.60 -4.36
C TYR A 77 -5.38 6.12 -4.35
N GLU A 78 -4.39 6.82 -4.91
CA GLU A 78 -4.36 8.28 -4.88
C GLU A 78 -5.48 8.91 -5.70
N GLN A 79 -5.83 8.33 -6.83
CA GLN A 79 -6.97 8.78 -7.62
C GLN A 79 -8.26 8.72 -6.82
N LYS A 80 -8.44 7.69 -6.02
CA LYS A 80 -9.62 7.57 -5.17
C LYS A 80 -9.59 8.48 -3.96
N ALA A 81 -8.40 8.70 -3.41
CA ALA A 81 -8.23 9.53 -2.22
C ALA A 81 -8.08 11.02 -2.54
N GLY A 82 -7.73 11.36 -3.79
CA GLY A 82 -7.50 12.75 -4.18
C GLY A 82 -6.27 13.37 -3.52
N LYS A 83 -5.22 12.56 -3.31
CA LYS A 83 -4.03 12.98 -2.55
C LYS A 83 -2.76 12.86 -3.39
N ASP A 84 -2.64 13.68 -4.42
CA ASP A 84 -1.52 13.61 -5.36
C ASP A 84 -0.14 13.77 -4.71
N ASP A 85 -0.04 14.62 -3.68
CA ASP A 85 1.23 14.83 -2.97
C ASP A 85 1.74 13.54 -2.34
N ASN A 86 0.83 12.74 -1.77
CA ASN A 86 1.18 11.45 -1.19
C ASN A 86 1.63 10.45 -2.25
N LEU A 87 1.09 10.54 -3.45
CA LEU A 87 1.51 9.70 -4.56
C LEU A 87 2.98 9.95 -4.90
N GLN A 88 3.38 11.22 -5.01
CA GLN A 88 4.78 11.55 -5.32
C GLN A 88 5.74 11.01 -4.26
N LEU A 89 5.38 11.15 -3.00
CA LEU A 89 6.20 10.62 -1.91
C LEU A 89 6.29 9.10 -1.96
N ALA A 90 5.19 8.43 -2.26
CA ALA A 90 5.15 6.98 -2.34
C ALA A 90 5.99 6.46 -3.51
N ILE A 91 5.93 7.10 -4.66
CA ILE A 91 6.75 6.75 -5.83
C ILE A 91 8.23 6.91 -5.49
N LYS A 92 8.59 8.00 -4.82
CA LYS A 92 9.97 8.24 -4.41
C LYS A 92 10.47 7.16 -3.45
N ALA A 93 9.62 6.74 -2.51
CA ALA A 93 9.96 5.66 -1.59
C ALA A 93 10.18 4.34 -2.32
N LEU A 94 9.36 4.04 -3.33
CA LEU A 94 9.52 2.84 -4.15
C LEU A 94 10.84 2.86 -4.92
N GLU A 95 11.19 4.00 -5.51
CA GLU A 95 12.44 4.14 -6.24
C GLU A 95 13.63 3.94 -5.31
N THR A 96 13.57 4.49 -4.11
CA THR A 96 14.61 4.31 -3.10
C THR A 96 14.76 2.85 -2.70
N GLN A 97 13.64 2.16 -2.46
CA GLN A 97 13.66 0.74 -2.13
C GLN A 97 14.24 -0.10 -3.26
N ALA A 98 13.87 0.20 -4.50
CA ALA A 98 14.40 -0.50 -5.66
C ALA A 98 15.92 -0.38 -5.71
N LYS A 99 16.46 0.81 -5.45
CA LYS A 99 17.92 1.03 -5.42
C LYS A 99 18.59 0.24 -4.30
N LEU A 100 18.00 0.26 -3.10
CA LEU A 100 18.54 -0.47 -1.95
C LEU A 100 18.57 -1.96 -2.20
N LEU A 101 17.60 -2.49 -2.93
CA LEU A 101 17.54 -3.89 -3.30
C LEU A 101 18.30 -4.19 -4.61
N ARG A 102 18.94 -3.20 -5.19
CA ARG A 102 19.72 -3.29 -6.43
C ARG A 102 18.86 -3.71 -7.62
N PHE A 103 17.64 -3.27 -7.64
CA PHE A 103 16.76 -3.51 -8.79
C PHE A 103 17.08 -2.60 -9.97
N ASP A 104 17.92 -1.62 -9.77
CA ASP A 104 18.28 -0.62 -10.78
C ASP A 104 19.51 -0.98 -11.61
N ILE A 105 20.04 -2.14 -11.38
CA ILE A 105 21.26 -2.58 -12.08
C ILE A 105 21.04 -2.76 -13.55
#